data_b6ed6319400e2fff8dedf469117783e6
#
_entry.id   b6ed6319400e2fff8dedf469117783e6
#
_cell.length_a   1.000
_cell.length_b   1.000
_cell.length_c   1.000
_cell.angle_alpha   90.00
_cell.angle_beta   90.00
_cell.angle_gamma   90.00
#
_symmetry.space_group_name_H-M   'P 1'
#
loop_
_entity.id
_entity.type
_entity.pdbx_description
1 polymer ?
#
loop_
_entity_poly.entity_id
_entity_poly.type
_entity_poly.pdbx_seq_one_letter_code
_entity_poly.pdbx_strand_id
1 'polypeptide(L)'
;MARVGTEGELKVLGTGVVESHGIQKGRIENIEEVRETVRASMEEAQRYIGNGAPSGVYASVSGTHLTSLNTKEEVENPDDVGDINSKLLNRLLRGSFPDVGPNQEVLHVIPIGYQVDGMTGIRNPVGLHGSLVEVEAHVVMGDSVVLKNTVKVIETTKASVKSLVLHSLASAEATLTGDEKEMGVVVVDIGGGTTDIVVYRQGQPWYSAVIPVGGSQLTRDLSVALKTPMHMTETLKVKFGTVMPVSYTHLRAHETRHDLV
;
A
#
# COMPACT_ATOMS: atom_id res chain seq x y z
N MET A 1 10.89 12.79 5.25
CA MET A 1 10.14 13.69 6.16
C MET A 1 9.50 14.82 5.38
N ALA A 2 8.32 15.26 5.76
CA ALA A 2 7.59 16.29 5.03
C ALA A 2 6.87 17.24 6.00
N ARG A 3 6.47 18.41 5.50
CA ARG A 3 5.64 19.38 6.21
C ARG A 3 4.37 19.61 5.40
N VAL A 4 3.25 19.64 6.08
CA VAL A 4 1.98 20.07 5.48
C VAL A 4 1.88 21.59 5.69
N GLY A 5 1.72 22.34 4.63
CA GLY A 5 1.52 23.79 4.67
C GLY A 5 0.10 24.16 5.05
N THR A 6 -0.16 25.47 5.15
CA THR A 6 -1.46 26.03 5.57
C THR A 6 -2.59 25.76 4.58
N GLU A 7 -2.27 25.57 3.31
CA GLU A 7 -3.21 25.26 2.24
C GLU A 7 -3.30 23.76 1.93
N GLY A 8 -2.67 22.91 2.79
CA GLY A 8 -2.68 21.47 2.63
C GLY A 8 -1.60 20.91 1.70
N GLU A 9 -0.75 21.76 1.11
CA GLU A 9 0.34 21.34 0.25
C GLU A 9 1.39 20.57 1.04
N LEU A 10 1.87 19.44 0.47
CA LEU A 10 2.91 18.61 1.06
C LEU A 10 4.29 19.03 0.54
N LYS A 11 5.15 19.52 1.43
CA LYS A 11 6.53 19.86 1.11
C LYS A 11 7.48 18.81 1.68
N VAL A 12 8.18 18.07 0.81
CA VAL A 12 9.25 17.16 1.22
C VAL A 12 10.45 17.97 1.70
N LEU A 13 10.91 17.71 2.91
CA LEU A 13 12.02 18.42 3.57
C LEU A 13 13.29 17.59 3.61
N GLY A 14 13.19 16.28 3.65
CA GLY A 14 14.32 15.36 3.66
C GLY A 14 13.90 13.92 3.43
N THR A 15 14.77 13.15 2.83
CA THR A 15 14.59 11.74 2.53
C THR A 15 15.69 10.92 3.19
N GLY A 16 15.38 9.70 3.60
CA GLY A 16 16.34 8.71 4.09
C GLY A 16 16.07 7.38 3.41
N VAL A 17 17.07 6.86 2.71
CA VAL A 17 16.98 5.59 1.98
C VAL A 17 18.08 4.67 2.48
N VAL A 18 17.67 3.59 3.14
CA VAL A 18 18.59 2.58 3.69
C VAL A 18 18.15 1.19 3.26
N GLU A 19 19.12 0.28 3.18
CA GLU A 19 18.82 -1.12 2.88
C GLU A 19 17.96 -1.71 3.99
N SER A 20 16.88 -2.43 3.61
CA SER A 20 15.94 -3.01 4.57
C SER A 20 16.41 -4.38 5.02
N HIS A 21 16.53 -4.55 6.34
CA HIS A 21 16.85 -5.83 6.98
C HIS A 21 15.76 -6.23 7.97
N GLY A 22 15.62 -7.55 8.22
CA GLY A 22 14.68 -8.09 9.21
C GLY A 22 13.22 -8.11 8.79
N ILE A 23 12.89 -7.75 7.52
CA ILE A 23 11.54 -7.86 6.94
C ILE A 23 11.56 -8.83 5.76
N GLN A 24 10.61 -9.75 5.72
CA GLN A 24 10.40 -10.63 4.58
C GLN A 24 8.92 -10.64 4.18
N LYS A 25 8.64 -10.34 2.91
CA LYS A 25 7.27 -10.31 2.34
C LYS A 25 6.26 -9.54 3.20
N GLY A 26 6.70 -8.40 3.74
CA GLY A 26 5.88 -7.52 4.57
C GLY A 26 5.72 -7.97 6.03
N ARG A 27 6.41 -9.04 6.47
CA ARG A 27 6.41 -9.49 7.87
C ARG A 27 7.76 -9.22 8.52
N ILE A 28 7.72 -8.78 9.77
CA ILE A 28 8.91 -8.57 10.59
C ILE A 28 9.38 -9.94 11.08
N GLU A 29 10.60 -10.33 10.69
CA GLU A 29 11.27 -11.55 11.16
C GLU A 29 12.26 -11.25 12.28
N ASN A 30 12.91 -10.09 12.23
CA ASN A 30 13.86 -9.65 13.25
C ASN A 30 13.57 -8.18 13.65
N ILE A 31 13.03 -8.02 14.86
CA ILE A 31 12.62 -6.71 15.40
C ILE A 31 13.81 -5.76 15.53
N GLU A 32 14.98 -6.26 15.96
CA GLU A 32 16.15 -5.42 16.20
C GLU A 32 16.71 -4.85 14.90
N GLU A 33 16.82 -5.68 13.86
CA GLU A 33 17.28 -5.23 12.53
C GLU A 33 16.31 -4.20 11.93
N VAL A 34 14.99 -4.43 12.04
CA VAL A 34 13.99 -3.46 11.55
C VAL A 34 14.06 -2.16 12.33
N ARG A 35 14.23 -2.22 13.66
CA ARG A 35 14.39 -1.02 14.49
C ARG A 35 15.59 -0.20 14.05
N GLU A 36 16.74 -0.85 13.80
CA GLU A 36 17.95 -0.17 13.35
C GLU A 36 17.76 0.44 11.95
N THR A 37 17.14 -0.29 11.04
CA THR A 37 16.80 0.20 9.69
C THR A 37 15.91 1.45 9.75
N VAL A 38 14.82 1.40 10.53
CA VAL A 38 13.91 2.53 10.70
C VAL A 38 14.64 3.73 11.31
N ARG A 39 15.44 3.51 12.35
CA ARG A 39 16.23 4.58 12.99
C ARG A 39 17.20 5.23 12.01
N ALA A 40 17.96 4.42 11.26
CA ALA A 40 18.94 4.91 10.29
C ALA A 40 18.26 5.74 9.17
N SER A 41 17.12 5.28 8.64
CA SER A 41 16.35 6.01 7.65
C SER A 41 15.82 7.35 8.20
N MET A 42 15.35 7.37 9.44
CA MET A 42 14.89 8.60 10.09
C MET A 42 16.04 9.58 10.33
N GLU A 43 17.18 9.10 10.81
CA GLU A 43 18.38 9.92 11.05
C GLU A 43 18.89 10.52 9.73
N GLU A 44 18.93 9.75 8.67
CA GLU A 44 19.32 10.23 7.34
C GLU A 44 18.38 11.34 6.85
N ALA A 45 17.07 11.13 6.94
CA ALA A 45 16.09 12.14 6.56
C ALA A 45 16.19 13.42 7.42
N GLN A 46 16.56 13.30 8.72
CA GLN A 46 16.73 14.44 9.62
C GLN A 46 17.94 15.30 9.28
N ARG A 47 18.98 14.77 8.67
CA ARG A 47 20.19 15.55 8.29
C ARG A 47 19.87 16.77 7.44
N TYR A 48 18.78 16.73 6.69
CA TYR A 48 18.34 17.82 5.82
C TYR A 48 17.44 18.86 6.53
N ILE A 49 16.92 18.53 7.72
CA ILE A 49 15.89 19.34 8.40
C ILE A 49 16.43 20.06 9.65
N GLY A 50 17.58 19.61 10.16
CA GLY A 50 18.11 20.07 11.45
C GLY A 50 17.40 19.39 12.63
N ASN A 51 17.34 20.05 13.81
CA ASN A 51 16.92 19.44 15.08
C ASN A 51 15.39 19.23 15.23
N GLY A 52 14.61 19.14 14.16
CA GLY A 52 13.18 18.90 14.23
C GLY A 52 12.83 17.41 14.20
N ALA A 53 12.34 16.84 15.30
CA ALA A 53 11.72 15.52 15.27
C ALA A 53 10.34 15.58 14.60
N PRO A 54 9.92 14.55 13.82
CA PRO A 54 8.57 14.51 13.26
C PRO A 54 7.54 14.37 14.38
N SER A 55 6.42 15.09 14.28
CA SER A 55 5.32 15.01 15.24
C SER A 55 4.55 13.69 15.15
N GLY A 56 4.74 12.93 14.08
CA GLY A 56 4.14 11.63 13.85
C GLY A 56 4.57 11.03 12.52
N VAL A 57 4.36 9.72 12.40
CA VAL A 57 4.75 8.93 11.24
C VAL A 57 3.51 8.26 10.65
N TYR A 58 3.36 8.33 9.34
CA TYR A 58 2.50 7.45 8.56
C TYR A 58 3.37 6.31 8.05
N ALA A 59 2.99 5.08 8.33
CA ALA A 59 3.74 3.90 7.89
C ALA A 59 2.95 3.12 6.87
N SER A 60 3.54 2.87 5.70
CA SER A 60 2.93 1.98 4.72
C SER A 60 3.15 0.53 5.09
N VAL A 61 2.12 -0.30 4.87
CA VAL A 61 2.14 -1.75 5.11
C VAL A 61 1.80 -2.50 3.84
N SER A 62 2.52 -3.59 3.62
CA SER A 62 2.32 -4.55 2.53
C SER A 62 2.54 -5.96 3.06
N GLY A 63 1.95 -6.95 2.44
CA GLY A 63 2.16 -8.36 2.77
C GLY A 63 0.89 -9.20 2.63
N THR A 64 1.05 -10.51 2.59
CA THR A 64 -0.05 -11.49 2.45
C THR A 64 -1.00 -11.56 3.65
N HIS A 65 -0.67 -10.87 4.72
CA HIS A 65 -1.53 -10.73 5.89
C HIS A 65 -2.64 -9.67 5.68
N LEU A 66 -2.58 -8.93 4.57
CA LEU A 66 -3.58 -7.95 4.17
C LEU A 66 -4.57 -8.56 3.19
N THR A 67 -5.83 -8.30 3.41
CA THR A 67 -6.94 -8.75 2.55
C THR A 67 -7.90 -7.59 2.34
N SER A 68 -8.63 -7.61 1.25
CA SER A 68 -9.67 -6.61 1.00
C SER A 68 -10.96 -7.26 0.51
N LEU A 69 -12.06 -6.58 0.77
CA LEU A 69 -13.38 -6.92 0.25
C LEU A 69 -14.24 -5.66 0.12
N ASN A 70 -15.30 -5.74 -0.64
CA ASN A 70 -16.29 -4.67 -0.70
C ASN A 70 -17.52 -5.06 0.12
N THR A 71 -18.00 -4.13 0.93
CA THR A 71 -19.21 -4.27 1.74
C THR A 71 -20.28 -3.31 1.25
N LYS A 72 -21.53 -3.66 1.55
CA LYS A 72 -22.68 -2.77 1.38
C LYS A 72 -23.38 -2.66 2.72
N GLU A 73 -23.76 -1.46 3.06
CA GLU A 73 -24.49 -1.15 4.29
C GLU A 73 -25.56 -0.12 3.99
N GLU A 74 -26.67 -0.20 4.69
CA GLU A 74 -27.77 0.74 4.59
C GLU A 74 -28.18 1.25 5.96
N VAL A 75 -28.71 2.45 6.01
CA VAL A 75 -29.26 3.05 7.22
C VAL A 75 -30.46 3.91 6.89
N GLU A 76 -31.53 3.76 7.67
CA GLU A 76 -32.68 4.65 7.61
C GLU A 76 -32.33 5.99 8.26
N ASN A 77 -32.73 7.08 7.63
CA ASN A 77 -32.61 8.41 8.19
C ASN A 77 -33.68 8.60 9.29
N PRO A 78 -33.30 8.87 10.54
CA PRO A 78 -34.25 8.98 11.65
C PRO A 78 -35.32 10.07 11.48
N ASP A 79 -35.01 11.09 10.64
CA ASP A 79 -35.90 12.23 10.38
C ASP A 79 -36.79 12.01 9.16
N ASP A 80 -36.95 10.75 8.72
CA ASP A 80 -37.78 10.22 7.62
C ASP A 80 -37.46 10.87 6.24
N VAL A 81 -37.53 12.16 6.05
CA VAL A 81 -37.15 12.90 4.83
C VAL A 81 -36.25 14.08 5.19
N GLY A 82 -35.47 13.93 6.24
CA GLY A 82 -34.56 14.98 6.72
C GLY A 82 -33.24 15.03 5.96
N ASP A 83 -32.44 16.05 6.30
CA ASP A 83 -31.10 16.24 5.75
C ASP A 83 -30.14 15.13 6.18
N ILE A 84 -29.49 14.49 5.21
CA ILE A 84 -28.40 13.56 5.47
C ILE A 84 -27.21 14.35 6.03
N ASN A 85 -26.76 14.00 7.22
CA ASN A 85 -25.66 14.67 7.89
C ASN A 85 -24.45 13.75 8.05
N SER A 86 -23.28 14.33 8.37
CA SER A 86 -22.03 13.59 8.56
C SER A 86 -22.10 12.56 9.68
N LYS A 87 -22.99 12.74 10.68
CA LYS A 87 -23.17 11.79 11.77
C LYS A 87 -23.87 10.51 11.28
N LEU A 88 -24.84 10.64 10.40
CA LEU A 88 -25.51 9.51 9.75
C LEU A 88 -24.52 8.73 8.87
N LEU A 89 -23.69 9.42 8.06
CA LEU A 89 -22.66 8.77 7.25
C LEU A 89 -21.59 8.06 8.10
N ASN A 90 -21.18 8.64 9.19
CA ASN A 90 -20.25 7.97 10.11
C ASN A 90 -20.84 6.71 10.73
N ARG A 91 -22.16 6.71 11.01
CA ARG A 91 -22.87 5.51 11.48
C ARG A 91 -22.91 4.45 10.39
N LEU A 92 -23.25 4.84 9.17
CA LEU A 92 -23.31 3.98 7.99
C LEU A 92 -21.95 3.33 7.70
N LEU A 93 -20.86 4.11 7.68
CA LEU A 93 -19.51 3.61 7.48
C LEU A 93 -19.04 2.67 8.59
N ARG A 94 -19.48 2.88 9.83
CA ARG A 94 -19.20 1.93 10.93
C ARG A 94 -19.95 0.61 10.76
N GLY A 95 -21.17 0.65 10.23
CA GLY A 95 -21.93 -0.54 9.87
C GLY A 95 -21.27 -1.36 8.76
N SER A 96 -20.52 -0.68 7.86
CA SER A 96 -19.78 -1.34 6.78
C SER A 96 -18.57 -2.17 7.24
N PHE A 97 -18.24 -2.15 8.54
CA PHE A 97 -17.16 -2.99 9.06
C PHE A 97 -17.63 -4.45 9.02
N PRO A 98 -16.89 -5.32 8.32
CA PRO A 98 -17.21 -6.74 8.33
C PRO A 98 -17.01 -7.31 9.73
N ASP A 99 -17.70 -8.39 10.03
CA ASP A 99 -17.40 -9.18 11.23
C ASP A 99 -16.01 -9.81 11.07
N VAL A 100 -15.03 -9.18 11.70
CA VAL A 100 -13.62 -9.61 11.61
C VAL A 100 -13.33 -10.63 12.70
N GLY A 101 -12.67 -11.71 12.34
CA GLY A 101 -12.20 -12.71 13.29
C GLY A 101 -11.25 -12.11 14.35
N PRO A 102 -11.01 -12.83 15.46
CA PRO A 102 -10.29 -12.31 16.63
C PRO A 102 -8.84 -11.83 16.34
N ASN A 103 -8.27 -12.26 15.21
CA ASN A 103 -6.91 -11.91 14.81
C ASN A 103 -6.85 -10.95 13.63
N GLN A 104 -7.97 -10.32 13.27
CA GLN A 104 -8.02 -9.35 12.18
C GLN A 104 -8.39 -7.97 12.70
N GLU A 105 -7.88 -6.96 12.04
CA GLU A 105 -8.14 -5.55 12.33
C GLU A 105 -8.43 -4.82 11.02
N VAL A 106 -9.43 -3.95 11.03
CA VAL A 106 -9.76 -3.10 9.87
C VAL A 106 -8.75 -1.99 9.77
N LEU A 107 -8.07 -1.93 8.63
CA LEU A 107 -7.06 -0.92 8.33
C LEU A 107 -7.67 0.31 7.64
N HIS A 108 -8.53 0.07 6.64
CA HIS A 108 -9.22 1.12 5.89
C HIS A 108 -10.67 0.74 5.62
N VAL A 109 -11.55 1.75 5.66
CA VAL A 109 -12.91 1.71 5.11
C VAL A 109 -13.07 2.92 4.22
N ILE A 110 -13.16 2.69 2.92
CA ILE A 110 -13.15 3.76 1.91
C ILE A 110 -14.46 3.68 1.14
N PRO A 111 -15.33 4.69 1.21
CA PRO A 111 -16.57 4.68 0.44
C PRO A 111 -16.28 4.71 -1.06
N ILE A 112 -16.84 3.77 -1.80
CA ILE A 112 -16.80 3.72 -3.26
C ILE A 112 -17.87 4.65 -3.83
N GLY A 113 -19.07 4.63 -3.23
CA GLY A 113 -20.19 5.46 -3.63
C GLY A 113 -21.37 5.29 -2.70
N TYR A 114 -22.29 6.22 -2.78
CA TYR A 114 -23.54 6.24 -2.02
C TYR A 114 -24.76 6.12 -2.92
N GLN A 115 -25.83 5.63 -2.34
CA GLN A 115 -27.14 5.62 -2.93
C GLN A 115 -28.13 6.23 -1.93
N VAL A 116 -29.06 7.05 -2.38
CA VAL A 116 -30.12 7.68 -1.57
C VAL A 116 -31.45 7.39 -2.22
N ASP A 117 -32.35 6.73 -1.50
CA ASP A 117 -33.69 6.34 -1.98
C ASP A 117 -33.66 5.69 -3.37
N GLY A 118 -32.67 4.81 -3.63
CA GLY A 118 -32.49 4.14 -4.92
C GLY A 118 -31.71 4.95 -5.98
N MET A 119 -31.39 6.20 -5.73
CA MET A 119 -30.59 7.04 -6.62
C MET A 119 -29.09 6.75 -6.44
N THR A 120 -28.45 6.18 -7.44
CA THR A 120 -27.05 5.74 -7.44
C THR A 120 -26.10 6.83 -7.92
N GLY A 121 -24.78 6.63 -7.74
CA GLY A 121 -23.73 7.50 -8.26
C GLY A 121 -23.46 8.76 -7.42
N ILE A 122 -23.96 8.80 -6.21
CA ILE A 122 -23.77 9.93 -5.29
C ILE A 122 -22.41 9.78 -4.61
N ARG A 123 -21.54 10.80 -4.72
CA ARG A 123 -20.22 10.80 -4.07
C ARG A 123 -20.28 11.33 -2.64
N ASN A 124 -21.10 12.35 -2.41
CA ASN A 124 -21.27 12.94 -1.10
C ASN A 124 -22.75 13.27 -0.89
N PRO A 125 -23.47 12.49 -0.08
CA PRO A 125 -24.88 12.71 0.17
C PRO A 125 -25.18 13.75 1.25
N VAL A 126 -24.15 14.35 1.91
CA VAL A 126 -24.36 15.36 2.96
C VAL A 126 -25.14 16.56 2.42
N GLY A 127 -26.26 16.88 3.08
CA GLY A 127 -27.15 17.96 2.70
C GLY A 127 -28.22 17.57 1.68
N LEU A 128 -28.25 16.32 1.20
CA LEU A 128 -29.39 15.81 0.44
C LEU A 128 -30.49 15.36 1.40
N HIS A 129 -31.73 15.46 0.96
CA HIS A 129 -32.87 14.85 1.63
C HIS A 129 -33.00 13.37 1.20
N GLY A 130 -33.36 12.52 2.12
CA GLY A 130 -33.59 11.11 1.82
C GLY A 130 -33.92 10.28 3.06
N SER A 131 -34.69 9.22 2.85
CA SER A 131 -35.13 8.29 3.91
C SER A 131 -34.18 7.13 4.10
N LEU A 132 -33.64 6.57 3.01
CA LEU A 132 -32.72 5.44 3.04
C LEU A 132 -31.38 5.82 2.37
N VAL A 133 -30.30 5.62 3.12
CA VAL A 133 -28.94 5.87 2.62
C VAL A 133 -28.15 4.57 2.62
N GLU A 134 -27.61 4.21 1.47
CA GLU A 134 -26.75 3.05 1.28
C GLU A 134 -25.33 3.49 0.95
N VAL A 135 -24.32 2.69 1.34
CA VAL A 135 -22.93 2.85 0.92
C VAL A 135 -22.38 1.53 0.42
N GLU A 136 -21.61 1.60 -0.65
CA GLU A 136 -20.66 0.57 -1.01
C GLU A 136 -19.26 1.04 -0.58
N ALA A 137 -18.55 0.23 0.21
CA ALA A 137 -17.26 0.58 0.77
C ALA A 137 -16.21 -0.49 0.46
N HIS A 138 -15.01 -0.05 0.08
CA HIS A 138 -13.83 -0.90 0.00
C HIS A 138 -13.19 -1.00 1.38
N VAL A 139 -13.14 -2.21 1.93
CA VAL A 139 -12.60 -2.48 3.26
C VAL A 139 -11.30 -3.26 3.13
N VAL A 140 -10.26 -2.74 3.76
CA VAL A 140 -8.95 -3.39 3.86
C VAL A 140 -8.73 -3.83 5.30
N MET A 141 -8.33 -5.07 5.47
CA MET A 141 -8.09 -5.71 6.78
C MET A 141 -6.70 -6.32 6.82
N GLY A 142 -6.17 -6.50 8.00
CA GLY A 142 -4.89 -7.18 8.21
C GLY A 142 -4.83 -7.98 9.50
N ASP A 143 -3.84 -8.87 9.58
CA ASP A 143 -3.53 -9.60 10.81
C ASP A 143 -3.11 -8.61 11.91
N SER A 144 -3.87 -8.59 13.01
CA SER A 144 -3.70 -7.62 14.09
C SER A 144 -2.34 -7.72 14.78
N VAL A 145 -1.74 -8.92 14.85
CA VAL A 145 -0.41 -9.13 15.45
C VAL A 145 0.66 -8.51 14.56
N VAL A 146 0.58 -8.72 13.24
CA VAL A 146 1.53 -8.16 12.29
C VAL A 146 1.46 -6.64 12.28
N LEU A 147 0.24 -6.07 12.24
CA LEU A 147 0.04 -4.61 12.29
C LEU A 147 0.58 -4.00 13.59
N LYS A 148 0.27 -4.61 14.74
CA LYS A 148 0.77 -4.16 16.05
C LYS A 148 2.29 -4.27 16.19
N ASN A 149 2.91 -5.30 15.62
CA ASN A 149 4.37 -5.41 15.60
C ASN A 149 5.00 -4.30 14.77
N THR A 150 4.41 -3.93 13.64
CA THR A 150 4.87 -2.81 12.82
C THR A 150 4.81 -1.49 13.59
N VAL A 151 3.69 -1.21 14.25
CA VAL A 151 3.56 -0.02 15.12
C VAL A 151 4.61 -0.03 16.23
N LYS A 152 4.72 -1.15 16.95
CA LYS A 152 5.67 -1.31 18.06
C LYS A 152 7.11 -1.03 17.66
N VAL A 153 7.57 -1.57 16.53
CA VAL A 153 8.95 -1.35 16.07
C VAL A 153 9.21 0.13 15.78
N ILE A 154 8.28 0.81 15.10
CA ILE A 154 8.42 2.23 14.80
C ILE A 154 8.44 3.06 16.10
N GLU A 155 7.58 2.76 17.05
CA GLU A 155 7.49 3.48 18.33
C GLU A 155 8.75 3.30 19.21
N THR A 156 9.51 2.20 19.03
CA THR A 156 10.81 2.05 19.69
C THR A 156 11.84 3.11 19.27
N THR A 157 11.64 3.77 18.14
CA THR A 157 12.46 4.89 17.66
C THR A 157 12.03 6.25 18.21
N LYS A 158 11.10 6.28 19.17
CA LYS A 158 10.48 7.48 19.75
C LYS A 158 9.60 8.26 18.78
N ALA A 159 9.22 7.67 17.66
CA ALA A 159 8.25 8.23 16.72
C ALA A 159 6.84 7.73 17.09
N SER A 160 5.84 8.61 17.05
CA SER A 160 4.44 8.22 17.22
C SER A 160 3.82 7.84 15.88
N VAL A 161 3.28 6.63 15.76
CA VAL A 161 2.56 6.22 14.56
C VAL A 161 1.17 6.85 14.55
N LYS A 162 0.89 7.66 13.52
CA LYS A 162 -0.41 8.31 13.32
C LYS A 162 -1.41 7.37 12.65
N SER A 163 -0.95 6.65 11.64
CA SER A 163 -1.75 5.67 10.92
C SER A 163 -0.86 4.70 10.17
N LEU A 164 -1.37 3.48 9.99
CA LEU A 164 -0.89 2.54 8.99
C LEU A 164 -1.68 2.75 7.70
N VAL A 165 -1.00 2.70 6.57
CA VAL A 165 -1.60 2.92 5.24
C VAL A 165 -1.26 1.74 4.34
N LEU A 166 -2.22 1.22 3.60
CA LEU A 166 -1.97 0.20 2.59
C LEU A 166 -0.97 0.74 1.55
N HIS A 167 0.10 -0.02 1.27
CA HIS A 167 1.21 0.43 0.44
C HIS A 167 0.76 0.86 -0.96
N SER A 168 -0.07 0.06 -1.64
CA SER A 168 -0.59 0.41 -2.97
C SER A 168 -1.42 1.70 -3.00
N LEU A 169 -2.15 2.03 -1.91
CA LEU A 169 -2.86 3.30 -1.82
C LEU A 169 -1.90 4.48 -1.70
N ALA A 170 -0.83 4.33 -0.91
CA ALA A 170 0.19 5.37 -0.77
C ALA A 170 0.94 5.61 -2.09
N SER A 171 1.30 4.53 -2.81
CA SER A 171 1.92 4.61 -4.13
C SER A 171 1.00 5.27 -5.16
N ALA A 172 -0.29 4.91 -5.16
CA ALA A 172 -1.29 5.51 -6.03
C ALA A 172 -1.48 7.01 -5.77
N GLU A 173 -1.47 7.42 -4.50
CA GLU A 173 -1.60 8.83 -4.13
C GLU A 173 -0.41 9.68 -4.59
N ALA A 174 0.78 9.08 -4.64
CA ALA A 174 2.00 9.76 -5.07
C ALA A 174 2.18 9.81 -6.60
N THR A 175 1.54 8.91 -7.35
CA THR A 175 1.82 8.70 -8.78
C THR A 175 0.66 9.06 -9.71
N LEU A 176 -0.59 8.97 -9.22
CA LEU A 176 -1.77 9.16 -10.05
C LEU A 176 -2.33 10.58 -9.95
N THR A 177 -2.80 11.07 -11.06
CA THR A 177 -3.65 12.27 -11.15
C THR A 177 -5.12 11.94 -10.82
N GLY A 178 -5.91 12.98 -10.51
CA GLY A 178 -7.36 12.82 -10.31
C GLY A 178 -8.08 12.27 -11.53
N ASP A 179 -7.67 12.73 -12.71
CA ASP A 179 -8.28 12.30 -13.99
C ASP A 179 -8.02 10.81 -14.29
N GLU A 180 -6.81 10.32 -14.00
CA GLU A 180 -6.49 8.89 -14.14
C GLU A 180 -7.32 8.02 -13.20
N LYS A 181 -7.47 8.45 -11.92
CA LYS A 181 -8.33 7.76 -10.96
C LYS A 181 -9.79 7.73 -11.44
N GLU A 182 -10.25 8.83 -12.02
CA GLU A 182 -11.63 8.95 -12.54
C GLU A 182 -11.89 8.06 -13.76
N MET A 183 -10.98 8.05 -14.73
CA MET A 183 -11.07 7.21 -15.94
C MET A 183 -10.98 5.71 -15.62
N GLY A 184 -10.39 5.36 -14.49
CA GLY A 184 -10.09 4.00 -14.11
C GLY A 184 -8.67 3.60 -14.46
N VAL A 185 -7.92 3.16 -13.44
CA VAL A 185 -6.50 2.83 -13.57
C VAL A 185 -6.13 1.72 -12.60
N VAL A 186 -5.13 0.94 -12.98
CA VAL A 186 -4.51 -0.06 -12.11
C VAL A 186 -3.09 0.39 -11.78
N VAL A 187 -2.76 0.47 -10.49
CA VAL A 187 -1.39 0.63 -10.02
C VAL A 187 -0.87 -0.74 -9.63
N VAL A 188 0.31 -1.08 -10.14
CA VAL A 188 1.04 -2.30 -9.81
C VAL A 188 2.41 -1.87 -9.29
N ASP A 189 2.59 -1.97 -7.99
CA ASP A 189 3.84 -1.63 -7.30
C ASP A 189 4.65 -2.90 -7.08
N ILE A 190 5.72 -3.08 -7.86
CA ILE A 190 6.57 -4.28 -7.83
C ILE A 190 7.78 -4.00 -6.94
N GLY A 191 7.66 -4.40 -5.68
CA GLY A 191 8.73 -4.29 -4.70
C GLY A 191 9.74 -5.44 -4.74
N GLY A 192 10.59 -5.51 -3.71
CA GLY A 192 11.56 -6.61 -3.56
C GLY A 192 10.89 -7.96 -3.24
N GLY A 193 9.96 -7.98 -2.30
CA GLY A 193 9.32 -9.20 -1.80
C GLY A 193 7.84 -9.36 -2.10
N THR A 194 7.16 -8.27 -2.45
CA THR A 194 5.73 -8.21 -2.74
C THR A 194 5.46 -7.41 -4.00
N THR A 195 4.32 -7.69 -4.62
CA THR A 195 3.71 -6.85 -5.65
C THR A 195 2.35 -6.42 -5.12
N ASP A 196 2.18 -5.13 -4.96
CA ASP A 196 0.99 -4.50 -4.41
C ASP A 196 0.14 -3.93 -5.54
N ILE A 197 -1.16 -4.23 -5.53
CA ILE A 197 -2.08 -3.85 -6.59
C ILE A 197 -3.21 -3.03 -6.01
N VAL A 198 -3.59 -1.95 -6.68
CA VAL A 198 -4.85 -1.25 -6.43
C VAL A 198 -5.50 -0.86 -7.74
N VAL A 199 -6.80 -1.07 -7.83
CA VAL A 199 -7.64 -0.70 -8.96
C VAL A 199 -8.52 0.47 -8.56
N TYR A 200 -8.43 1.56 -9.30
CA TYR A 200 -9.32 2.70 -9.17
C TYR A 200 -10.43 2.64 -10.23
N ARG A 201 -11.61 3.04 -9.83
CA ARG A 201 -12.78 3.18 -10.71
C ARG A 201 -13.59 4.38 -10.24
N GLN A 202 -13.88 5.29 -11.16
CA GLN A 202 -14.66 6.51 -10.86
C GLN A 202 -14.08 7.30 -9.66
N GLY A 203 -12.75 7.45 -9.63
CA GLY A 203 -12.04 8.20 -8.61
C GLY A 203 -11.80 7.49 -7.28
N GLN A 204 -12.35 6.27 -7.07
CA GLN A 204 -12.28 5.56 -5.81
C GLN A 204 -11.55 4.21 -5.95
N PRO A 205 -10.81 3.76 -4.91
CA PRO A 205 -10.24 2.42 -4.89
C PRO A 205 -11.38 1.40 -4.81
N TRP A 206 -11.39 0.49 -5.77
CA TRP A 206 -12.43 -0.53 -5.91
C TRP A 206 -11.94 -1.94 -5.55
N TYR A 207 -10.64 -2.20 -5.73
CA TYR A 207 -10.01 -3.47 -5.40
C TYR A 207 -8.56 -3.26 -5.00
N SER A 208 -8.08 -4.03 -4.03
CA SER A 208 -6.67 -4.08 -3.67
C SER A 208 -6.23 -5.52 -3.36
N ALA A 209 -4.98 -5.84 -3.69
CA ALA A 209 -4.39 -7.14 -3.42
C ALA A 209 -2.89 -7.04 -3.22
N VAL A 210 -2.32 -8.02 -2.52
CA VAL A 210 -0.87 -8.17 -2.36
C VAL A 210 -0.47 -9.57 -2.82
N ILE A 211 0.48 -9.63 -3.75
CA ILE A 211 1.06 -10.88 -4.26
C ILE A 211 2.43 -11.05 -3.62
N PRO A 212 2.76 -12.23 -3.00
CA PRO A 212 4.05 -12.45 -2.31
C PRO A 212 5.19 -12.79 -3.28
N VAL A 213 5.26 -12.06 -4.39
CA VAL A 213 6.29 -12.19 -5.43
C VAL A 213 6.81 -10.80 -5.77
N GLY A 214 8.10 -10.64 -5.87
CA GLY A 214 8.76 -9.40 -6.25
C GLY A 214 10.14 -9.65 -6.84
N GLY A 215 10.93 -8.60 -6.96
CA GLY A 215 12.27 -8.65 -7.59
C GLY A 215 13.24 -9.65 -6.98
N SER A 216 13.13 -9.93 -5.68
CA SER A 216 13.96 -10.92 -4.99
C SER A 216 13.73 -12.36 -5.48
N GLN A 217 12.51 -12.66 -5.94
CA GLN A 217 12.22 -13.98 -6.51
C GLN A 217 12.98 -14.18 -7.81
N LEU A 218 12.97 -13.16 -8.69
CA LEU A 218 13.76 -13.18 -9.93
C LEU A 218 15.25 -13.35 -9.65
N THR A 219 15.78 -12.63 -8.65
CA THR A 219 17.18 -12.76 -8.25
C THR A 219 17.50 -14.16 -7.77
N ARG A 220 16.61 -14.76 -6.99
CA ARG A 220 16.77 -16.14 -6.50
C ARG A 220 16.77 -17.15 -7.64
N ASP A 221 15.83 -17.05 -8.56
CA ASP A 221 15.71 -17.95 -9.70
C ASP A 221 16.96 -17.86 -10.60
N LEU A 222 17.44 -16.64 -10.86
CA LEU A 222 18.71 -16.41 -11.56
C LEU A 222 19.91 -16.97 -10.78
N SER A 223 19.95 -16.81 -9.45
CA SER A 223 21.02 -17.34 -8.60
C SER A 223 21.14 -18.86 -8.70
N VAL A 224 20.01 -19.55 -8.72
CA VAL A 224 19.95 -21.00 -8.89
C VAL A 224 20.39 -21.40 -10.30
N ALA A 225 19.85 -20.73 -11.33
CA ALA A 225 20.17 -21.04 -12.73
C ALA A 225 21.64 -20.80 -13.09
N LEU A 226 22.21 -19.69 -12.59
CA LEU A 226 23.60 -19.30 -12.87
C LEU A 226 24.60 -19.87 -11.85
N LYS A 227 24.12 -20.56 -10.80
CA LYS A 227 24.95 -21.05 -9.69
C LYS A 227 25.85 -19.97 -9.10
N THR A 228 25.30 -18.77 -8.92
CA THR A 228 26.02 -17.55 -8.53
C THR A 228 25.42 -17.00 -7.23
N PRO A 229 26.21 -16.44 -6.31
CA PRO A 229 25.69 -15.83 -5.08
C PRO A 229 24.65 -14.73 -5.34
N MET A 230 23.66 -14.61 -4.44
CA MET A 230 22.52 -13.68 -4.57
C MET A 230 22.92 -12.23 -4.86
N HIS A 231 23.93 -11.70 -4.14
CA HIS A 231 24.38 -10.32 -4.32
C HIS A 231 24.98 -10.04 -5.72
N MET A 232 25.72 -11.02 -6.28
CA MET A 232 26.23 -10.92 -7.65
C MET A 232 25.09 -11.02 -8.67
N THR A 233 24.13 -11.91 -8.41
CA THR A 233 22.98 -12.10 -9.28
C THR A 233 22.06 -10.87 -9.29
N GLU A 234 21.89 -10.20 -8.15
CA GLU A 234 21.18 -8.93 -8.10
C GLU A 234 21.85 -7.87 -8.99
N THR A 235 23.18 -7.77 -8.92
CA THR A 235 23.94 -6.89 -9.79
C THR A 235 23.76 -7.24 -11.27
N LEU A 236 23.78 -8.52 -11.61
CA LEU A 236 23.54 -8.99 -12.98
C LEU A 236 22.12 -8.68 -13.45
N LYS A 237 21.11 -8.92 -12.61
CA LYS A 237 19.70 -8.60 -12.90
C LYS A 237 19.53 -7.12 -13.20
N VAL A 238 20.04 -6.25 -12.33
CA VAL A 238 19.91 -4.79 -12.50
C VAL A 238 20.66 -4.29 -13.75
N LYS A 239 21.86 -4.84 -14.02
CA LYS A 239 22.71 -4.36 -15.12
C LYS A 239 22.30 -4.89 -16.48
N PHE A 240 21.83 -6.12 -16.56
CA PHE A 240 21.60 -6.84 -17.83
C PHE A 240 20.15 -7.31 -18.00
N GLY A 241 19.32 -7.21 -16.97
CA GLY A 241 17.91 -7.58 -17.04
C GLY A 241 17.17 -6.72 -18.08
N THR A 242 16.38 -7.37 -18.91
CA THR A 242 15.52 -6.69 -19.89
C THR A 242 14.22 -7.45 -20.06
N VAL A 243 13.13 -6.71 -20.28
CA VAL A 243 11.82 -7.25 -20.66
C VAL A 243 11.64 -7.31 -22.18
N MET A 244 12.63 -6.81 -22.94
CA MET A 244 12.59 -6.90 -24.38
C MET A 244 12.83 -8.35 -24.81
N PRO A 245 12.00 -8.90 -25.71
CA PRO A 245 12.25 -10.24 -26.24
C PRO A 245 13.59 -10.27 -26.96
N VAL A 246 14.53 -11.07 -26.45
CA VAL A 246 15.83 -11.27 -27.09
C VAL A 246 15.66 -12.34 -28.17
N SER A 247 16.03 -12.02 -29.40
CA SER A 247 16.07 -13.02 -30.45
C SER A 247 17.12 -14.08 -30.10
N TYR A 248 16.73 -15.36 -30.03
CA TYR A 248 17.59 -16.50 -29.70
C TYR A 248 18.77 -16.72 -30.64
N THR A 249 18.88 -15.93 -31.70
CA THR A 249 19.97 -16.02 -32.65
C THR A 249 21.37 -15.72 -32.07
N HIS A 250 21.45 -14.98 -30.98
CA HIS A 250 22.72 -14.68 -30.32
C HIS A 250 23.18 -15.76 -29.30
N LEU A 251 22.29 -16.58 -28.80
CA LEU A 251 22.64 -17.65 -27.83
C LEU A 251 23.21 -18.91 -28.51
N ARG A 252 22.89 -19.16 -29.78
CA ARG A 252 23.40 -20.33 -30.51
C ARG A 252 24.86 -20.21 -30.97
N ALA A 253 25.45 -19.03 -30.94
CA ALA A 253 26.84 -18.85 -31.40
C ALA A 253 27.89 -19.33 -30.39
N HIS A 254 27.53 -19.59 -29.14
CA HIS A 254 28.46 -20.07 -28.10
C HIS A 254 28.39 -21.57 -27.79
N GLU A 255 27.34 -22.26 -28.20
CA GLU A 255 27.21 -23.71 -27.93
C GLU A 255 27.91 -24.62 -28.96
N THR A 256 28.32 -24.11 -30.11
CA THR A 256 28.92 -24.93 -31.17
C THR A 256 30.43 -25.04 -31.12
N ARG A 257 31.10 -24.68 -30.01
CA ARG A 257 32.58 -24.74 -29.93
C ARG A 257 33.13 -25.82 -28.96
N HIS A 258 32.34 -26.73 -28.49
CA HIS A 258 32.82 -27.78 -27.56
C HIS A 258 32.77 -29.23 -28.07
N ASP A 259 32.43 -29.43 -29.35
CA ASP A 259 32.46 -30.79 -29.91
C ASP A 259 33.44 -30.88 -31.10
N LEU A 260 34.68 -30.58 -30.86
CA LEU A 260 35.79 -30.97 -31.73
C LEU A 260 37.10 -30.91 -30.94
N VAL A 261 37.36 -31.96 -30.13
CA VAL A 261 38.66 -32.68 -30.03
C VAL A 261 38.37 -34.07 -29.45
#